data_a4ee8544b543c6f2072b6f98dcee693c
#
_entry.id   a4ee8544b543c6f2072b6f98dcee693c
#
_cell.length_a   1.000
_cell.length_b   1.000
_cell.length_c   1.000
_cell.angle_alpha   90.00
_cell.angle_beta   90.00
_cell.angle_gamma   90.00
#
_symmetry.space_group_name_H-M   'P 1'
#
loop_
_entity.id
_entity.type
_entity.pdbx_description
1 polymer ?
#
loop_
_entity_poly.entity_id
_entity_poly.type
_entity_poly.pdbx_seq_one_letter_code
_entity_poly.pdbx_strand_id
1 'polypeptide(L)'
;MPSIRYRSLILSVLVVAGIIGGGNADRPAVAQPAVAAGESVFTIADGAVSIEAPAAWKRVQPKSGMVETEFAIPSEGKAADGGPLPPGRMTVMGAGGSVEANIERWYGQFSQPDGGSTKDKSSTKTLKVAGRDVTLVDIAGTYKDSPGGPFAGGKAIDRPEYRMLAAIVEGPDGSYFLKFYGPAATVEKHADGFRKMIEGMVPAK
;
A
#
# COMPACT_ATOMS: atom_id res chain seq x y z
N MET A 1 -3.79 37.10 56.13
CA MET A 1 -4.04 37.03 54.68
C MET A 1 -3.18 38.08 54.00
N PRO A 2 -2.08 37.73 53.35
CA PRO A 2 -1.26 38.71 52.63
C PRO A 2 -1.58 38.65 51.13
N SER A 3 -1.83 39.82 50.58
CA SER A 3 -2.09 40.10 49.18
C SER A 3 -0.78 40.14 48.38
N ILE A 4 -0.72 39.32 47.32
CA ILE A 4 0.40 39.32 46.39
C ILE A 4 0.10 40.32 45.25
N ARG A 5 0.97 41.32 45.14
CA ARG A 5 0.92 42.34 44.06
C ARG A 5 1.72 41.83 42.86
N TYR A 6 1.06 41.68 41.69
CA TYR A 6 1.73 41.50 40.41
C TYR A 6 2.26 42.82 39.87
N ARG A 7 3.56 42.90 39.65
CA ARG A 7 4.22 43.98 38.90
C ARG A 7 4.19 43.67 37.42
N SER A 8 3.48 44.48 36.64
CA SER A 8 3.54 44.48 35.19
C SER A 8 4.87 45.05 34.71
N LEU A 9 5.60 44.28 33.91
CA LEU A 9 6.74 44.74 33.13
C LEU A 9 6.23 44.98 31.69
N ILE A 10 6.24 46.26 31.31
CA ILE A 10 5.97 46.70 29.92
C ILE A 10 7.30 46.59 29.17
N LEU A 11 7.38 45.70 28.19
CA LEU A 11 8.53 45.62 27.29
C LEU A 11 8.18 46.32 25.98
N SER A 12 8.81 47.44 25.73
CA SER A 12 8.67 48.21 24.49
C SER A 12 9.28 47.46 23.31
N VAL A 13 8.48 47.15 22.28
CA VAL A 13 8.98 46.60 21.04
C VAL A 13 9.24 47.73 20.04
N LEU A 14 10.50 47.86 19.68
CA LEU A 14 10.96 48.78 18.63
C LEU A 14 10.61 48.15 17.24
N VAL A 15 9.77 48.85 16.49
CA VAL A 15 9.49 48.47 15.09
C VAL A 15 10.55 49.08 14.18
N VAL A 16 11.39 48.25 13.61
CA VAL A 16 12.29 48.64 12.52
C VAL A 16 11.65 48.20 11.22
N ALA A 17 11.19 49.16 10.43
CA ALA A 17 10.73 48.93 9.06
C ALA A 17 11.96 48.76 8.15
N GLY A 18 12.15 47.54 7.65
CA GLY A 18 13.14 47.24 6.62
C GLY A 18 12.45 46.80 5.34
N ILE A 19 12.53 47.61 4.32
CA ILE A 19 12.16 47.32 2.94
C ILE A 19 13.23 46.39 2.37
N ILE A 20 12.88 45.24 1.83
CA ILE A 20 13.76 44.50 0.91
C ILE A 20 12.95 43.66 -0.08
N GLY A 21 13.18 43.93 -1.25
CA GLY A 21 13.40 43.35 -2.50
C GLY A 21 13.18 41.85 -2.67
N GLY A 22 12.35 41.54 -3.74
CA GLY A 22 12.10 40.19 -4.18
C GLY A 22 13.38 39.46 -4.61
N GLY A 23 13.52 38.26 -4.11
CA GLY A 23 14.40 37.24 -4.61
C GLY A 23 13.67 35.93 -4.46
N ASN A 24 13.21 35.36 -5.58
CA ASN A 24 12.83 33.96 -5.65
C ASN A 24 14.10 33.15 -5.36
N ALA A 25 14.35 32.82 -4.11
CA ALA A 25 15.34 31.84 -3.77
C ALA A 25 14.77 30.47 -4.12
N ASP A 26 15.33 29.82 -5.14
CA ASP A 26 15.18 28.42 -5.43
C ASP A 26 15.40 27.64 -4.11
N ARG A 27 14.29 27.15 -3.56
CA ARG A 27 14.40 26.15 -2.50
C ARG A 27 14.94 24.88 -3.14
N PRO A 28 16.11 24.38 -2.74
CA PRO A 28 16.56 23.09 -3.21
C PRO A 28 15.47 22.06 -2.88
N ALA A 29 15.02 21.32 -3.89
CA ALA A 29 14.16 20.16 -3.69
C ALA A 29 14.86 19.26 -2.67
N VAL A 30 14.23 19.10 -1.51
CA VAL A 30 14.69 18.14 -0.51
C VAL A 30 14.56 16.77 -1.17
N ALA A 31 15.68 16.21 -1.61
CA ALA A 31 15.73 14.85 -2.11
C ALA A 31 15.19 13.94 -1.01
N GLN A 32 14.10 13.24 -1.29
CA GLN A 32 13.62 12.20 -0.40
C GLN A 32 14.76 11.20 -0.22
N PRO A 33 15.07 10.78 1.01
CA PRO A 33 16.10 9.78 1.22
C PRO A 33 15.74 8.53 0.41
N ALA A 34 16.66 8.11 -0.45
CA ALA A 34 16.55 6.81 -1.13
C ALA A 34 16.43 5.74 -0.04
N VAL A 35 15.39 4.91 -0.12
CA VAL A 35 15.22 3.75 0.76
C VAL A 35 16.50 2.90 0.61
N ALA A 36 17.12 2.55 1.73
CA ALA A 36 18.33 1.74 1.70
C ALA A 36 18.05 0.44 0.93
N ALA A 37 18.96 0.02 0.06
CA ALA A 37 18.81 -1.11 -0.85
C ALA A 37 18.42 -2.44 -0.16
N GLY A 38 18.57 -2.55 1.17
CA GLY A 38 18.16 -3.71 1.99
C GLY A 38 16.68 -3.70 2.42
N GLU A 39 15.97 -2.56 2.32
CA GLU A 39 14.56 -2.48 2.75
C GLU A 39 13.57 -2.87 1.64
N SER A 40 13.98 -2.86 0.38
CA SER A 40 13.15 -3.24 -0.77
C SER A 40 13.15 -4.75 -1.05
N VAL A 41 14.19 -5.47 -0.64
CA VAL A 41 14.32 -6.92 -0.87
C VAL A 41 13.66 -7.71 0.25
N PHE A 42 12.87 -8.71 -0.12
CA PHE A 42 12.27 -9.68 0.79
C PHE A 42 12.22 -11.06 0.15
N THR A 43 12.00 -12.08 0.95
CA THR A 43 11.91 -13.46 0.48
C THR A 43 10.54 -14.04 0.79
N ILE A 44 10.17 -15.08 0.02
CA ILE A 44 9.03 -15.96 0.27
C ILE A 44 9.48 -17.42 0.16
N ALA A 45 8.60 -18.36 0.47
CA ALA A 45 8.87 -19.80 0.39
C ALA A 45 10.12 -20.20 1.21
N ASP A 46 10.09 -19.84 2.50
CA ASP A 46 11.19 -20.11 3.46
C ASP A 46 12.56 -19.63 2.95
N GLY A 47 12.57 -18.49 2.31
CA GLY A 47 13.76 -17.89 1.75
C GLY A 47 14.16 -18.39 0.34
N ALA A 48 13.39 -19.29 -0.27
CA ALA A 48 13.75 -19.88 -1.55
C ALA A 48 13.57 -18.95 -2.75
N VAL A 49 12.78 -17.89 -2.62
CA VAL A 49 12.54 -16.89 -3.69
C VAL A 49 12.79 -15.51 -3.16
N SER A 50 13.63 -14.76 -3.86
CA SER A 50 13.93 -13.34 -3.58
C SER A 50 13.13 -12.43 -4.49
N ILE A 51 12.61 -11.36 -3.93
CA ILE A 51 11.75 -10.37 -4.58
C ILE A 51 12.24 -8.97 -4.23
N GLU A 52 12.32 -8.09 -5.21
CA GLU A 52 12.65 -6.68 -5.01
C GLU A 52 11.44 -5.79 -5.27
N ALA A 53 10.96 -5.13 -4.21
CA ALA A 53 9.87 -4.16 -4.30
C ALA A 53 10.34 -2.87 -4.98
N PRO A 54 9.45 -2.14 -5.69
CA PRO A 54 9.78 -0.84 -6.25
C PRO A 54 10.31 0.13 -5.18
N ALA A 55 11.40 0.85 -5.50
CA ALA A 55 12.09 1.75 -4.57
C ALA A 55 11.20 2.86 -3.94
N ALA A 56 10.10 3.22 -4.62
CA ALA A 56 9.14 4.18 -4.09
C ALA A 56 8.22 3.60 -2.99
N TRP A 57 8.21 2.29 -2.79
CA TRP A 57 7.36 1.62 -1.79
C TRP A 57 8.07 1.59 -0.44
N LYS A 58 7.35 1.97 0.60
CA LYS A 58 7.93 2.02 1.95
C LYS A 58 7.57 0.76 2.73
N ARG A 59 8.57 -0.03 3.13
CA ARG A 59 8.35 -1.16 4.03
C ARG A 59 7.86 -0.65 5.38
N VAL A 60 6.83 -1.30 5.91
CA VAL A 60 6.22 -0.95 7.20
C VAL A 60 6.05 -2.20 8.06
N GLN A 61 5.89 -2.00 9.37
CA GLN A 61 5.58 -3.09 10.27
C GLN A 61 4.18 -3.64 9.95
N PRO A 62 4.04 -4.96 9.70
CA PRO A 62 2.73 -5.57 9.49
C PRO A 62 1.79 -5.36 10.67
N LYS A 63 0.53 -5.08 10.38
CA LYS A 63 -0.51 -4.89 11.42
C LYS A 63 -1.08 -6.20 11.95
N SER A 64 -0.78 -7.31 11.32
CA SER A 64 -1.28 -8.66 11.67
C SER A 64 -0.13 -9.65 11.64
N GLY A 65 -0.10 -10.57 12.60
CA GLY A 65 0.89 -11.65 12.66
C GLY A 65 0.80 -12.66 11.51
N MET A 66 -0.26 -12.62 10.70
CA MET A 66 -0.39 -13.44 9.49
C MET A 66 0.32 -12.84 8.28
N VAL A 67 0.65 -11.55 8.32
CA VAL A 67 1.35 -10.85 7.25
C VAL A 67 2.84 -10.86 7.54
N GLU A 68 3.63 -11.42 6.65
CA GLU A 68 5.08 -11.54 6.79
C GLU A 68 5.80 -10.26 6.37
N THR A 69 5.31 -9.63 5.31
CA THR A 69 5.88 -8.38 4.77
C THR A 69 4.76 -7.44 4.34
N GLU A 70 4.91 -6.16 4.67
CA GLU A 70 3.94 -5.13 4.30
C GLU A 70 4.66 -3.89 3.75
N PHE A 71 4.07 -3.29 2.70
CA PHE A 71 4.52 -2.01 2.14
C PHE A 71 3.37 -1.02 2.08
N ALA A 72 3.64 0.22 2.44
CA ALA A 72 2.82 1.37 2.14
C ALA A 72 3.24 1.97 0.80
N ILE A 73 2.29 2.15 -0.11
CA ILE A 73 2.52 2.66 -1.47
C ILE A 73 2.03 4.10 -1.53
N PRO A 74 2.89 5.07 -1.90
CA PRO A 74 2.51 6.47 -1.91
C PRO A 74 1.36 6.74 -2.87
N SER A 75 0.38 7.52 -2.42
CA SER A 75 -0.74 8.00 -3.22
C SER A 75 -0.54 9.47 -3.56
N GLU A 76 -1.04 9.87 -4.72
CA GLU A 76 -1.10 11.26 -5.13
C GLU A 76 -2.55 11.62 -5.46
N GLY A 77 -2.90 12.88 -5.24
CA GLY A 77 -4.25 13.37 -5.48
C GLY A 77 -5.08 13.53 -4.20
N LYS A 78 -6.36 13.75 -4.40
CA LYS A 78 -7.32 13.98 -3.31
C LYS A 78 -8.46 12.98 -3.39
N ALA A 79 -8.96 12.59 -2.24
CA ALA A 79 -10.19 11.84 -2.10
C ALA A 79 -11.43 12.74 -2.39
N ALA A 80 -12.59 12.15 -2.54
CA ALA A 80 -13.84 12.87 -2.83
C ALA A 80 -14.21 13.92 -1.77
N ASP A 81 -13.77 13.74 -0.53
CA ASP A 81 -13.93 14.67 0.59
C ASP A 81 -12.91 15.82 0.59
N GLY A 82 -12.00 15.86 -0.41
CA GLY A 82 -10.92 16.85 -0.54
C GLY A 82 -9.68 16.56 0.29
N GLY A 83 -9.69 15.53 1.13
CA GLY A 83 -8.53 15.05 1.88
C GLY A 83 -7.51 14.32 0.99
N PRO A 84 -6.32 13.98 1.52
CA PRO A 84 -5.35 13.17 0.78
C PRO A 84 -5.90 11.75 0.56
N LEU A 85 -5.61 11.18 -0.62
CA LEU A 85 -5.89 9.75 -0.85
C LEU A 85 -5.10 8.90 0.17
N PRO A 86 -5.73 7.87 0.76
CA PRO A 86 -5.01 6.94 1.59
C PRO A 86 -3.94 6.19 0.78
N PRO A 87 -2.80 5.83 1.39
CA PRO A 87 -1.77 5.06 0.70
C PRO A 87 -2.32 3.71 0.24
N GLY A 88 -1.80 3.22 -0.89
CA GLY A 88 -1.96 1.82 -1.26
C GLY A 88 -1.27 0.92 -0.25
N ARG A 89 -1.70 -0.33 -0.17
CA ARG A 89 -1.16 -1.34 0.74
C ARG A 89 -0.79 -2.60 -0.03
N MET A 90 0.45 -3.07 0.12
CA MET A 90 0.87 -4.37 -0.37
C MET A 90 1.20 -5.28 0.82
N THR A 91 0.64 -6.48 0.84
CA THR A 91 0.87 -7.49 1.87
C THR A 91 1.36 -8.79 1.25
N VAL A 92 2.25 -9.45 1.96
CA VAL A 92 2.76 -10.79 1.62
C VAL A 92 2.44 -11.73 2.78
N MET A 93 1.87 -12.88 2.46
CA MET A 93 1.54 -13.93 3.44
C MET A 93 1.52 -15.30 2.80
N GLY A 94 1.94 -16.29 3.52
CA GLY A 94 1.66 -17.69 3.19
C GLY A 94 0.19 -18.03 3.51
N ALA A 95 -0.46 -18.81 2.67
CA ALA A 95 -1.79 -19.32 2.95
C ALA A 95 -2.06 -20.65 2.22
N GLY A 96 -2.93 -21.45 2.82
CA GLY A 96 -3.43 -22.68 2.24
C GLY A 96 -4.69 -22.50 1.38
N GLY A 97 -5.19 -23.63 0.88
CA GLY A 97 -6.34 -23.69 -0.03
C GLY A 97 -5.93 -23.64 -1.50
N SER A 98 -6.85 -23.98 -2.39
CA SER A 98 -6.57 -23.92 -3.83
C SER A 98 -6.50 -22.48 -4.34
N VAL A 99 -5.84 -22.28 -5.48
CA VAL A 99 -5.76 -20.99 -6.18
C VAL A 99 -7.18 -20.45 -6.44
N GLU A 100 -8.06 -21.29 -6.97
CA GLU A 100 -9.44 -20.91 -7.31
C GLU A 100 -10.23 -20.49 -6.06
N ALA A 101 -10.14 -21.23 -4.96
CA ALA A 101 -10.86 -20.92 -3.73
C ALA A 101 -10.41 -19.56 -3.13
N ASN A 102 -9.13 -19.23 -3.27
CA ASN A 102 -8.61 -17.95 -2.83
C ASN A 102 -9.07 -16.81 -3.72
N ILE A 103 -9.07 -16.99 -5.04
CA ILE A 103 -9.57 -16.00 -6.01
C ILE A 103 -11.07 -15.75 -5.80
N GLU A 104 -11.89 -16.78 -5.63
CA GLU A 104 -13.33 -16.63 -5.33
C GLU A 104 -13.55 -15.84 -4.01
N ARG A 105 -12.73 -16.08 -2.98
CA ARG A 105 -12.77 -15.30 -1.74
C ARG A 105 -12.42 -13.84 -1.99
N TRP A 106 -11.50 -13.55 -2.90
CA TRP A 106 -11.13 -12.16 -3.25
C TRP A 106 -12.22 -11.46 -4.05
N TYR A 107 -12.92 -12.15 -4.96
CA TYR A 107 -14.10 -11.60 -5.63
C TYR A 107 -15.17 -11.18 -4.61
N GLY A 108 -15.39 -11.98 -3.56
CA GLY A 108 -16.33 -11.65 -2.49
C GLY A 108 -15.96 -10.43 -1.64
N GLN A 109 -14.69 -9.98 -1.69
CA GLN A 109 -14.25 -8.75 -1.04
C GLN A 109 -14.61 -7.48 -1.82
N PHE A 110 -15.14 -7.61 -3.02
CA PHE A 110 -15.56 -6.50 -3.86
C PHE A 110 -17.03 -6.61 -4.22
N SER A 111 -17.65 -5.45 -4.48
CA SER A 111 -18.94 -5.35 -5.14
C SER A 111 -18.84 -4.38 -6.30
N GLN A 112 -19.73 -4.56 -7.27
CA GLN A 112 -19.75 -3.72 -8.46
C GLN A 112 -20.81 -2.62 -8.32
N PRO A 113 -20.56 -1.37 -8.75
CA PRO A 113 -21.51 -0.25 -8.64
C PRO A 113 -22.84 -0.52 -9.34
N ASP A 114 -22.83 -1.33 -10.40
CA ASP A 114 -24.01 -1.72 -11.18
C ASP A 114 -24.69 -3.01 -10.68
N GLY A 115 -24.22 -3.57 -9.55
CA GLY A 115 -24.72 -4.83 -9.00
C GLY A 115 -24.32 -6.08 -9.77
N GLY A 116 -23.47 -5.94 -10.81
CA GLY A 116 -22.98 -7.06 -11.61
C GLY A 116 -21.98 -7.96 -10.87
N SER A 117 -21.60 -9.05 -11.54
CA SER A 117 -20.61 -10.01 -11.01
C SER A 117 -19.20 -9.40 -10.98
N THR A 118 -18.55 -9.43 -9.83
CA THR A 118 -17.13 -9.03 -9.72
C THR A 118 -16.24 -9.94 -10.54
N LYS A 119 -16.54 -11.25 -10.60
CA LYS A 119 -15.79 -12.22 -11.37
C LYS A 119 -15.75 -11.87 -12.86
N ASP A 120 -16.88 -11.49 -13.44
CA ASP A 120 -17.00 -11.18 -14.87
C ASP A 120 -16.27 -9.89 -15.27
N LYS A 121 -15.99 -9.02 -14.30
CA LYS A 121 -15.26 -7.76 -14.47
C LYS A 121 -13.81 -7.83 -14.02
N SER A 122 -13.36 -8.99 -13.60
CA SER A 122 -11.98 -9.23 -13.16
C SER A 122 -11.19 -9.95 -14.25
N SER A 123 -9.87 -9.91 -14.14
CA SER A 123 -9.00 -10.69 -15.00
C SER A 123 -8.04 -11.55 -14.21
N THR A 124 -7.73 -12.71 -14.76
CA THR A 124 -6.70 -13.62 -14.25
C THR A 124 -5.75 -14.00 -15.37
N LYS A 125 -4.46 -14.14 -15.05
CA LYS A 125 -3.42 -14.58 -15.98
C LYS A 125 -2.42 -15.44 -15.25
N THR A 126 -2.08 -16.60 -15.81
CA THR A 126 -1.03 -17.48 -15.28
C THR A 126 0.26 -17.30 -16.06
N LEU A 127 1.39 -17.32 -15.39
CA LEU A 127 2.74 -17.24 -15.95
C LEU A 127 3.70 -18.10 -15.10
N LYS A 128 4.90 -18.37 -15.63
CA LYS A 128 5.97 -19.04 -14.87
C LYS A 128 7.07 -18.04 -14.55
N VAL A 129 7.43 -17.92 -13.27
CA VAL A 129 8.52 -17.08 -12.79
C VAL A 129 9.31 -17.83 -11.73
N ALA A 130 10.64 -17.76 -11.79
CA ALA A 130 11.53 -18.46 -10.86
C ALA A 130 11.22 -19.97 -10.74
N GLY A 131 10.76 -20.60 -11.84
CA GLY A 131 10.37 -22.01 -11.89
C GLY A 131 9.03 -22.34 -11.24
N ARG A 132 8.24 -21.36 -10.80
CA ARG A 132 6.94 -21.51 -10.13
C ARG A 132 5.79 -21.05 -11.01
N ASP A 133 4.64 -21.66 -10.82
CA ASP A 133 3.39 -21.15 -11.38
C ASP A 133 2.92 -19.94 -10.56
N VAL A 134 2.56 -18.87 -11.28
CA VAL A 134 2.12 -17.61 -10.68
C VAL A 134 0.83 -17.19 -11.33
N THR A 135 -0.23 -17.04 -10.54
CA THR A 135 -1.51 -16.53 -11.01
C THR A 135 -1.64 -15.06 -10.61
N LEU A 136 -1.70 -14.19 -11.61
CA LEU A 136 -2.01 -12.77 -11.43
C LEU A 136 -3.52 -12.56 -11.45
N VAL A 137 -4.02 -11.69 -10.58
CA VAL A 137 -5.44 -11.35 -10.45
C VAL A 137 -5.58 -9.84 -10.40
N ASP A 138 -6.56 -9.31 -11.12
CA ASP A 138 -6.88 -7.87 -11.18
C ASP A 138 -8.39 -7.69 -10.94
N ILE A 139 -8.73 -6.98 -9.86
CA ILE A 139 -10.11 -6.76 -9.42
C ILE A 139 -10.30 -5.28 -9.13
N ALA A 140 -11.32 -4.67 -9.72
CA ALA A 140 -11.73 -3.30 -9.42
C ALA A 140 -13.19 -3.27 -8.93
N GLY A 141 -13.54 -2.23 -8.16
CA GLY A 141 -14.90 -2.04 -7.65
C GLY A 141 -14.93 -1.35 -6.30
N THR A 142 -16.01 -1.56 -5.54
CA THR A 142 -16.10 -1.15 -4.14
C THR A 142 -15.52 -2.24 -3.25
N TYR A 143 -14.41 -1.94 -2.59
CA TYR A 143 -13.73 -2.88 -1.69
C TYR A 143 -14.38 -2.86 -0.30
N LYS A 144 -14.71 -4.03 0.23
CA LYS A 144 -15.22 -4.24 1.59
C LYS A 144 -14.04 -4.36 2.56
N ASP A 145 -13.60 -3.19 3.05
CA ASP A 145 -12.51 -3.12 4.01
C ASP A 145 -12.97 -3.59 5.39
N SER A 146 -12.30 -4.61 5.93
CA SER A 146 -12.56 -5.16 7.27
C SER A 146 -11.36 -4.85 8.16
N PRO A 147 -11.34 -3.70 8.86
CA PRO A 147 -10.25 -3.34 9.75
C PRO A 147 -10.06 -4.41 10.83
N GLY A 148 -8.83 -4.90 10.99
CA GLY A 148 -8.53 -6.03 11.90
C GLY A 148 -8.67 -7.41 11.27
N GLY A 149 -9.10 -7.50 10.00
CA GLY A 149 -9.23 -8.75 9.25
C GLY A 149 -10.60 -9.43 9.38
N PRO A 150 -10.81 -10.49 8.61
CA PRO A 150 -12.13 -11.13 8.48
C PRO A 150 -12.66 -11.78 9.77
N PHE A 151 -11.81 -11.99 10.76
CA PHE A 151 -12.16 -12.61 12.05
C PHE A 151 -12.29 -11.61 13.20
N ALA A 152 -12.05 -10.33 12.97
CA ALA A 152 -12.08 -9.31 14.03
C ALA A 152 -13.51 -8.87 14.43
N GLY A 153 -14.55 -9.37 13.77
CA GLY A 153 -15.96 -9.07 14.10
C GLY A 153 -16.39 -7.60 13.88
N GLY A 154 -15.54 -6.78 13.27
CA GLY A 154 -15.85 -5.39 12.95
C GLY A 154 -16.78 -5.25 11.75
N LYS A 155 -17.53 -4.14 11.68
CA LYS A 155 -18.33 -3.80 10.51
C LYS A 155 -17.39 -3.48 9.34
N ALA A 156 -17.62 -4.10 8.18
CA ALA A 156 -16.92 -3.76 6.96
C ALA A 156 -17.22 -2.31 6.54
N ILE A 157 -16.21 -1.64 6.03
CA ILE A 157 -16.29 -0.28 5.49
C ILE A 157 -16.20 -0.38 3.97
N ASP A 158 -17.20 0.10 3.28
CA ASP A 158 -17.18 0.15 1.82
C ASP A 158 -16.23 1.25 1.34
N ARG A 159 -15.27 0.86 0.49
CA ARG A 159 -14.31 1.74 -0.16
C ARG A 159 -14.59 1.76 -1.66
N PRO A 160 -15.37 2.72 -2.16
CA PRO A 160 -15.60 2.83 -3.60
C PRO A 160 -14.32 3.19 -4.35
N GLU A 161 -14.29 2.89 -5.65
CA GLU A 161 -13.15 3.21 -6.53
C GLU A 161 -11.82 2.61 -6.04
N TYR A 162 -11.86 1.37 -5.55
CA TYR A 162 -10.68 0.61 -5.19
C TYR A 162 -10.34 -0.41 -6.28
N ARG A 163 -9.06 -0.77 -6.32
CA ARG A 163 -8.53 -1.85 -7.16
C ARG A 163 -7.57 -2.71 -6.36
N MET A 164 -7.46 -3.95 -6.72
CA MET A 164 -6.49 -4.90 -6.21
C MET A 164 -5.77 -5.60 -7.36
N LEU A 165 -4.45 -5.55 -7.33
CA LEU A 165 -3.58 -6.45 -8.08
C LEU A 165 -3.03 -7.49 -7.11
N ALA A 166 -3.14 -8.75 -7.45
CA ALA A 166 -2.62 -9.81 -6.61
C ALA A 166 -1.84 -10.83 -7.43
N ALA A 167 -0.89 -11.49 -6.77
CA ALA A 167 -0.18 -12.64 -7.30
C ALA A 167 -0.30 -13.80 -6.30
N ILE A 168 -0.62 -14.98 -6.80
CA ILE A 168 -0.51 -16.24 -6.09
C ILE A 168 0.71 -16.97 -6.64
N VAL A 169 1.72 -17.14 -5.81
CA VAL A 169 2.95 -17.87 -6.15
C VAL A 169 2.86 -19.26 -5.54
N GLU A 170 2.75 -20.29 -6.38
CA GLU A 170 2.62 -21.66 -5.93
C GLU A 170 3.96 -22.21 -5.46
N GLY A 171 3.98 -22.88 -4.32
CA GLY A 171 5.12 -23.56 -3.72
C GLY A 171 4.81 -24.98 -3.36
N PRO A 172 5.84 -25.80 -3.04
CA PRO A 172 5.64 -27.21 -2.68
C PRO A 172 4.85 -27.38 -1.38
N ASP A 173 4.99 -26.46 -0.44
CA ASP A 173 4.39 -26.53 0.90
C ASP A 173 3.22 -25.57 1.08
N GLY A 174 2.74 -24.95 0.00
CA GLY A 174 1.64 -23.98 0.01
C GLY A 174 1.89 -22.81 -0.93
N SER A 175 0.94 -21.89 -0.96
CA SER A 175 0.99 -20.72 -1.83
C SER A 175 1.30 -19.45 -1.04
N TYR A 176 1.98 -18.52 -1.68
CA TYR A 176 2.24 -17.17 -1.17
C TYR A 176 1.37 -16.16 -1.91
N PHE A 177 0.73 -15.30 -1.14
CA PHE A 177 -0.17 -14.27 -1.65
C PHE A 177 0.47 -12.90 -1.51
N LEU A 178 0.67 -12.24 -2.63
CA LEU A 178 1.12 -10.86 -2.71
C LEU A 178 -0.09 -10.03 -3.15
N LYS A 179 -0.66 -9.22 -2.26
CA LYS A 179 -1.87 -8.42 -2.53
C LYS A 179 -1.53 -6.95 -2.44
N PHE A 180 -1.61 -6.24 -3.57
CA PHE A 180 -1.53 -4.79 -3.65
C PHE A 180 -2.92 -4.21 -3.90
N TYR A 181 -3.45 -3.43 -2.97
CA TYR A 181 -4.78 -2.83 -3.06
C TYR A 181 -4.82 -1.42 -2.49
N GLY A 182 -5.79 -0.64 -2.93
CA GLY A 182 -5.95 0.76 -2.54
C GLY A 182 -6.86 1.51 -3.50
N PRO A 183 -6.88 2.86 -3.43
CA PRO A 183 -7.57 3.69 -4.41
C PRO A 183 -7.15 3.31 -5.83
N ALA A 184 -8.11 3.19 -6.76
CA ALA A 184 -7.86 2.69 -8.11
C ALA A 184 -6.77 3.50 -8.84
N ALA A 185 -6.76 4.83 -8.67
CA ALA A 185 -5.73 5.70 -9.25
C ALA A 185 -4.31 5.38 -8.71
N THR A 186 -4.19 5.07 -7.41
CA THR A 186 -2.92 4.66 -6.81
C THR A 186 -2.45 3.33 -7.36
N VAL A 187 -3.36 2.35 -7.43
CA VAL A 187 -3.02 1.01 -7.95
C VAL A 187 -2.65 1.10 -9.43
N GLU A 188 -3.37 1.88 -10.23
CA GLU A 188 -3.06 2.11 -11.65
C GLU A 188 -1.66 2.68 -11.83
N LYS A 189 -1.32 3.74 -11.09
CA LYS A 189 -0.01 4.39 -11.17
C LYS A 189 1.14 3.43 -10.87
N HIS A 190 0.95 2.49 -9.97
CA HIS A 190 1.98 1.54 -9.52
C HIS A 190 1.84 0.14 -10.13
N ALA A 191 0.90 -0.08 -11.05
CA ALA A 191 0.60 -1.39 -11.64
C ALA A 191 1.81 -2.01 -12.35
N ASP A 192 2.53 -1.23 -13.14
CA ASP A 192 3.73 -1.71 -13.84
C ASP A 192 4.87 -2.06 -12.88
N GLY A 193 5.01 -1.29 -11.78
CA GLY A 193 5.95 -1.61 -10.72
C GLY A 193 5.63 -2.96 -10.06
N PHE A 194 4.35 -3.22 -9.77
CA PHE A 194 3.90 -4.52 -9.24
C PHE A 194 4.19 -5.66 -10.21
N ARG A 195 3.85 -5.51 -11.51
CA ARG A 195 4.11 -6.56 -12.51
C ARG A 195 5.61 -6.86 -12.63
N LYS A 196 6.44 -5.83 -12.76
CA LYS A 196 7.91 -5.98 -12.84
C LYS A 196 8.48 -6.64 -11.58
N MET A 197 7.96 -6.32 -10.41
CA MET A 197 8.35 -6.97 -9.15
C MET A 197 8.06 -8.48 -9.19
N ILE A 198 6.87 -8.88 -9.67
CA ILE A 198 6.50 -10.30 -9.79
C ILE A 198 7.33 -10.99 -10.88
N GLU A 199 7.46 -10.40 -12.04
CA GLU A 199 8.21 -10.98 -13.17
C GLU A 199 9.73 -11.03 -12.88
N GLY A 200 10.21 -10.15 -12.00
CA GLY A 200 11.61 -10.08 -11.56
C GLY A 200 11.97 -11.00 -10.40
N MET A 201 11.06 -11.85 -9.92
CA MET A 201 11.38 -12.84 -8.88
C MET A 201 12.49 -13.78 -9.34
N VAL A 202 13.42 -14.06 -8.44
CA VAL A 202 14.54 -14.99 -8.72
C VAL A 202 14.66 -16.02 -7.60
N PRO A 203 15.20 -17.24 -7.89
CA PRO A 203 15.60 -18.16 -6.83
C PRO A 203 16.62 -17.44 -5.90
N ALA A 204 16.41 -17.54 -4.60
CA ALA A 204 17.39 -17.03 -3.64
C ALA A 204 18.67 -17.88 -3.71
N LYS A 205 19.80 -17.23 -3.51
CA LYS A 205 21.12 -17.88 -3.53
C LYS A 205 21.42 -18.55 -2.20
#